data_8d6e508cb81a8afbeb5bdab8c030a1e0
#
_entry.id   8d6e508cb81a8afbeb5bdab8c030a1e0
#
_cell.length_a   1.000
_cell.length_b   1.000
_cell.length_c   1.000
_cell.angle_alpha   90.00
_cell.angle_beta   90.00
_cell.angle_gamma   90.00
#
_symmetry.space_group_name_H-M   'P 1'
#
loop_
_entity.id
_entity.type
_entity.pdbx_description
1 polymer ?
#
loop_
_entity_poly.entity_id
_entity_poly.type
_entity_poly.pdbx_seq_one_letter_code
_entity_poly.pdbx_strand_id
1 'polypeptide(L)'
;MLIPTPPLLRLVLGVFLILGSMTVRAEIVPDVYRARVPVDDRRAPTLERARSEGLLQVVVKASGDTSAAQNEAVQAAAKDASRYLRSYGFEDADAGLVALLDYDESAVRELLRSADLPLWTANRPRVLAWLVISDTDGRHFASAAETPEVHRALEQSFDLRGLPLQLPLLDIEDAARISPGEAWRQSSGALLRASERYGDVEVLSGRVAVLSGGRWVGEWRLLDN
;
A
#
# COMPACT_ATOMS: atom_id res chain seq x y z
N MET A 1 59.16 23.63 9.29
CA MET A 1 59.33 23.02 7.98
C MET A 1 58.02 22.32 7.65
N LEU A 2 57.11 23.02 6.94
CA LEU A 2 55.78 22.53 6.58
C LEU A 2 55.90 21.84 5.22
N ILE A 3 55.55 20.55 5.20
CA ILE A 3 55.50 19.72 3.97
C ILE A 3 54.19 20.05 3.22
N PRO A 4 54.21 20.52 1.99
CA PRO A 4 52.99 20.77 1.22
C PRO A 4 52.38 19.44 0.74
N THR A 5 51.13 19.16 1.15
CA THR A 5 50.38 18.01 0.66
C THR A 5 49.98 18.27 -0.81
N PRO A 6 50.12 17.26 -1.70
CA PRO A 6 49.80 17.41 -3.11
C PRO A 6 48.28 17.58 -3.35
N PRO A 7 47.88 18.41 -4.36
CA PRO A 7 46.47 18.76 -4.59
C PRO A 7 45.56 17.55 -4.94
N LEU A 8 46.13 16.47 -5.43
CA LEU A 8 45.42 15.21 -5.72
C LEU A 8 44.81 14.55 -4.49
N LEU A 9 45.45 14.66 -3.33
CA LEU A 9 44.94 14.04 -2.06
C LEU A 9 43.71 14.77 -1.54
N ARG A 10 43.58 16.07 -1.81
CA ARG A 10 42.40 16.87 -1.42
C ARG A 10 41.19 16.60 -2.30
N LEU A 11 41.41 16.25 -3.58
CA LEU A 11 40.33 15.88 -4.52
C LEU A 11 39.71 14.52 -4.17
N VAL A 12 40.53 13.53 -3.77
CA VAL A 12 40.05 12.20 -3.40
C VAL A 12 39.24 12.23 -2.09
N LEU A 13 39.61 13.07 -1.13
CA LEU A 13 38.90 13.22 0.14
C LEU A 13 37.53 13.94 -0.05
N GLY A 14 37.43 14.84 -1.03
CA GLY A 14 36.20 15.55 -1.37
C GLY A 14 35.17 14.66 -2.09
N VAL A 15 35.61 13.70 -2.89
CA VAL A 15 34.72 12.76 -3.63
C VAL A 15 34.16 11.69 -2.69
N PHE A 16 34.89 11.29 -1.65
CA PHE A 16 34.41 10.28 -0.68
C PHE A 16 33.32 10.78 0.27
N LEU A 17 33.18 12.11 0.44
CA LEU A 17 32.15 12.72 1.31
C LEU A 17 30.79 12.90 0.62
N ILE A 18 30.71 12.74 -0.73
CA ILE A 18 29.47 12.92 -1.49
C ILE A 18 28.70 11.58 -1.69
N LEU A 19 29.34 10.45 -1.42
CA LEU A 19 28.75 9.12 -1.62
C LEU A 19 27.97 8.56 -0.41
N GLY A 20 27.74 9.36 0.64
CA GLY A 20 27.23 8.89 1.94
C GLY A 20 25.79 9.25 2.30
N SER A 21 24.95 9.68 1.37
CA SER A 21 23.56 10.02 1.73
C SER A 21 22.55 9.36 0.78
N MET A 22 22.49 8.02 0.80
CA MET A 22 21.27 7.33 0.38
C MET A 22 20.25 7.55 1.50
N THR A 23 19.44 8.59 1.38
CA THR A 23 18.29 8.78 2.22
C THR A 23 17.26 7.74 1.83
N VAL A 24 17.07 6.72 2.66
CA VAL A 24 15.89 5.86 2.62
C VAL A 24 14.67 6.78 2.66
N ARG A 25 14.01 6.93 1.54
CA ARG A 25 12.73 7.65 1.47
C ARG A 25 11.62 6.64 1.69
N ALA A 26 11.24 6.45 2.92
CA ALA A 26 9.93 5.89 3.19
C ALA A 26 8.88 6.91 2.70
N GLU A 27 7.89 6.44 1.95
CA GLU A 27 6.82 7.27 1.43
C GLU A 27 5.85 7.58 2.56
N ILE A 28 5.56 8.86 2.76
CA ILE A 28 4.52 9.28 3.70
C ILE A 28 3.19 8.98 3.04
N VAL A 29 2.40 8.06 3.61
CA VAL A 29 1.03 7.82 3.19
C VAL A 29 0.17 9.00 3.65
N PRO A 30 -0.26 9.90 2.75
CA PRO A 30 -0.91 11.14 3.15
C PRO A 30 -2.33 10.93 3.70
N ASP A 31 -2.93 9.76 3.49
CA ASP A 31 -4.36 9.53 3.68
C ASP A 31 -4.72 8.48 4.76
N VAL A 32 -3.80 8.22 5.74
CA VAL A 32 -4.06 7.23 6.80
C VAL A 32 -5.32 7.54 7.59
N TYR A 33 -5.60 8.84 7.84
CA TYR A 33 -6.75 9.30 8.62
C TYR A 33 -7.93 9.72 7.76
N ARG A 34 -7.93 9.35 6.47
CA ARG A 34 -9.03 9.61 5.55
C ARG A 34 -9.71 8.34 5.10
N ALA A 35 -11.04 8.42 4.97
CA ALA A 35 -11.85 7.36 4.40
C ALA A 35 -12.68 7.88 3.21
N ARG A 36 -12.91 6.99 2.27
CA ARG A 36 -13.77 7.19 1.11
C ARG A 36 -14.86 6.12 1.19
N VAL A 37 -16.10 6.56 1.44
CA VAL A 37 -17.22 5.64 1.63
C VAL A 37 -18.26 5.89 0.53
N PRO A 38 -18.57 4.91 -0.31
CA PRO A 38 -19.67 5.00 -1.28
C PRO A 38 -21.00 5.24 -0.55
N VAL A 39 -21.81 6.16 -1.07
CA VAL A 39 -23.10 6.54 -0.49
C VAL A 39 -24.15 6.70 -1.57
N ASP A 40 -25.41 6.46 -1.21
CA ASP A 40 -26.53 6.60 -2.16
C ASP A 40 -27.02 8.05 -2.27
N ASP A 41 -26.85 8.83 -1.21
CA ASP A 41 -27.31 10.22 -1.13
C ASP A 41 -26.53 11.02 -0.06
N ARG A 42 -26.87 12.33 0.04
CA ARG A 42 -26.23 13.27 0.99
C ARG A 42 -27.05 13.50 2.26
N ARG A 43 -28.04 12.63 2.55
CA ARG A 43 -28.93 12.80 3.72
C ARG A 43 -28.23 12.43 5.02
N ALA A 44 -28.71 13.00 6.12
CA ALA A 44 -28.11 12.82 7.44
C ALA A 44 -27.97 11.32 7.87
N PRO A 45 -28.98 10.44 7.70
CA PRO A 45 -28.81 9.03 8.08
C PRO A 45 -27.74 8.30 7.26
N THR A 46 -27.61 8.64 5.97
CA THR A 46 -26.59 8.09 5.10
C THR A 46 -25.20 8.56 5.52
N LEU A 47 -25.07 9.85 5.88
CA LEU A 47 -23.82 10.41 6.37
C LEU A 47 -23.40 9.81 7.72
N GLU A 48 -24.33 9.56 8.65
CA GLU A 48 -24.01 8.92 9.93
C GLU A 48 -23.49 7.50 9.73
N ARG A 49 -24.10 6.71 8.84
CA ARG A 49 -23.60 5.39 8.45
C ARG A 49 -22.19 5.50 7.84
N ALA A 50 -21.99 6.44 6.91
CA ALA A 50 -20.69 6.65 6.28
C ALA A 50 -19.60 7.04 7.28
N ARG A 51 -19.91 7.88 8.28
CA ARG A 51 -18.99 8.25 9.36
C ARG A 51 -18.56 7.04 10.18
N SER A 52 -19.54 6.20 10.57
CA SER A 52 -19.25 4.97 11.31
C SER A 52 -18.34 4.04 10.51
N GLU A 53 -18.68 3.77 9.26
CA GLU A 53 -17.90 2.91 8.36
C GLU A 53 -16.51 3.50 8.09
N GLY A 54 -16.42 4.79 7.82
CA GLY A 54 -15.15 5.48 7.60
C GLY A 54 -14.23 5.45 8.81
N LEU A 55 -14.75 5.55 10.05
CA LEU A 55 -13.94 5.40 11.25
C LEU A 55 -13.36 3.99 11.36
N LEU A 56 -14.14 2.95 11.05
CA LEU A 56 -13.64 1.58 11.03
C LEU A 56 -12.53 1.38 9.99
N GLN A 57 -12.68 1.94 8.78
CA GLN A 57 -11.63 1.94 7.76
C GLN A 57 -10.35 2.62 8.24
N VAL A 58 -10.47 3.80 8.85
CA VAL A 58 -9.33 4.55 9.37
C VAL A 58 -8.62 3.81 10.50
N VAL A 59 -9.37 3.16 11.40
CA VAL A 59 -8.79 2.33 12.47
C VAL A 59 -8.00 1.16 11.89
N VAL A 60 -8.51 0.49 10.85
CA VAL A 60 -7.77 -0.57 10.14
C VAL A 60 -6.51 -0.01 9.48
N LYS A 61 -6.61 1.12 8.79
CA LYS A 61 -5.44 1.79 8.19
C LYS A 61 -4.40 2.16 9.24
N ALA A 62 -4.82 2.78 10.33
CA ALA A 62 -3.91 3.29 11.37
C ALA A 62 -3.31 2.20 12.26
N SER A 63 -3.98 1.06 12.42
CA SER A 63 -3.44 -0.08 13.16
C SER A 63 -2.67 -1.08 12.28
N GLY A 64 -2.98 -1.14 10.98
CA GLY A 64 -2.50 -2.18 10.08
C GLY A 64 -3.18 -3.54 10.28
N ASP A 65 -4.12 -3.64 11.23
CA ASP A 65 -4.81 -4.85 11.60
C ASP A 65 -6.28 -4.80 11.19
N THR A 66 -6.70 -5.70 10.29
CA THR A 66 -8.08 -5.78 9.84
C THR A 66 -9.05 -6.21 10.93
N SER A 67 -8.58 -6.93 11.95
CA SER A 67 -9.39 -7.32 13.11
C SER A 67 -9.70 -6.14 14.05
N ALA A 68 -8.94 -5.05 13.96
CA ALA A 68 -9.16 -3.86 14.77
C ALA A 68 -10.55 -3.26 14.61
N ALA A 69 -11.15 -3.37 13.42
CA ALA A 69 -12.55 -2.95 13.20
C ALA A 69 -13.56 -3.71 14.03
N GLN A 70 -13.23 -4.91 14.55
CA GLN A 70 -14.10 -5.76 15.36
C GLN A 70 -13.88 -5.58 16.86
N ASN A 71 -12.87 -4.78 17.25
CA ASN A 71 -12.61 -4.49 18.65
C ASN A 71 -13.81 -3.77 19.29
N GLU A 72 -14.18 -4.20 20.49
CA GLU A 72 -15.38 -3.72 21.18
C GLU A 72 -15.36 -2.19 21.44
N ALA A 73 -14.21 -1.65 21.85
CA ALA A 73 -14.06 -0.21 22.07
C ALA A 73 -14.17 0.58 20.76
N VAL A 74 -13.63 0.04 19.66
CA VAL A 74 -13.74 0.64 18.32
C VAL A 74 -15.19 0.61 17.83
N GLN A 75 -15.90 -0.48 18.01
CA GLN A 75 -17.32 -0.59 17.67
C GLN A 75 -18.20 0.35 18.51
N ALA A 76 -17.87 0.55 19.78
CA ALA A 76 -18.54 1.55 20.62
C ALA A 76 -18.28 2.99 20.12
N ALA A 77 -17.03 3.31 19.75
CA ALA A 77 -16.64 4.60 19.18
C ALA A 77 -17.34 4.87 17.84
N ALA A 78 -17.50 3.86 16.99
CA ALA A 78 -18.13 3.97 15.68
C ALA A 78 -19.61 4.39 15.76
N LYS A 79 -20.29 4.15 16.88
CA LYS A 79 -21.68 4.61 17.11
C LYS A 79 -21.79 6.14 17.28
N ASP A 80 -20.68 6.79 17.63
CA ASP A 80 -20.58 8.26 17.76
C ASP A 80 -19.33 8.76 17.01
N ALA A 81 -19.18 8.32 15.76
CA ALA A 81 -18.02 8.60 14.93
C ALA A 81 -17.83 10.10 14.62
N SER A 82 -18.90 10.90 14.80
CA SER A 82 -18.84 12.36 14.64
C SER A 82 -17.80 13.03 15.55
N ARG A 83 -17.54 12.47 16.72
CA ARG A 83 -16.54 12.97 17.70
C ARG A 83 -15.10 12.85 17.22
N TYR A 84 -14.86 11.96 16.27
CA TYR A 84 -13.54 11.71 15.67
C TYR A 84 -13.35 12.43 14.35
N LEU A 85 -14.43 12.99 13.78
CA LEU A 85 -14.43 13.62 12.47
C LEU A 85 -13.93 15.06 12.55
N ARG A 86 -12.95 15.41 11.71
CA ARG A 86 -12.46 16.78 11.55
C ARG A 86 -13.25 17.54 10.46
N SER A 87 -13.47 16.87 9.33
CA SER A 87 -14.22 17.41 8.22
C SER A 87 -14.81 16.33 7.33
N TYR A 88 -15.81 16.68 6.53
CA TYR A 88 -16.35 15.78 5.51
C TYR A 88 -16.73 16.56 4.25
N GLY A 89 -16.82 15.84 3.15
CA GLY A 89 -17.27 16.32 1.86
C GLY A 89 -17.91 15.21 1.04
N PHE A 90 -18.35 15.55 -0.17
CA PHE A 90 -18.86 14.59 -1.13
C PHE A 90 -18.21 14.81 -2.48
N GLU A 91 -17.96 13.73 -3.19
CA GLU A 91 -17.40 13.71 -4.53
C GLU A 91 -18.28 12.82 -5.41
N ASP A 92 -18.61 13.32 -6.60
CA ASP A 92 -19.28 12.53 -7.63
C ASP A 92 -18.16 11.79 -8.42
N ALA A 93 -17.98 10.50 -8.18
CA ALA A 93 -17.03 9.65 -8.88
C ALA A 93 -17.72 8.82 -9.97
N ASP A 94 -16.94 8.22 -10.88
CA ASP A 94 -17.50 7.39 -11.99
C ASP A 94 -18.39 6.26 -11.48
N ALA A 95 -18.10 5.72 -10.29
CA ALA A 95 -18.86 4.64 -9.67
C ALA A 95 -20.04 5.13 -8.80
N GLY A 96 -20.30 6.43 -8.73
CA GLY A 96 -21.36 7.02 -7.93
C GLY A 96 -20.87 8.03 -6.89
N LEU A 97 -21.76 8.43 -5.99
CA LEU A 97 -21.46 9.41 -4.94
C LEU A 97 -20.59 8.80 -3.84
N VAL A 98 -19.55 9.53 -3.43
CA VAL A 98 -18.61 9.11 -2.38
C VAL A 98 -18.56 10.18 -1.28
N ALA A 99 -18.71 9.76 -0.03
CA ALA A 99 -18.41 10.60 1.13
C ALA A 99 -16.90 10.58 1.40
N LEU A 100 -16.31 11.76 1.46
CA LEU A 100 -14.92 11.99 1.85
C LEU A 100 -14.91 12.37 3.32
N LEU A 101 -14.24 11.58 4.15
CA LEU A 101 -14.27 11.74 5.60
C LEU A 101 -12.82 11.91 6.10
N ASP A 102 -12.56 13.00 6.80
CA ASP A 102 -11.25 13.32 7.36
C ASP A 102 -11.35 13.29 8.89
N TYR A 103 -10.61 12.36 9.50
CA TYR A 103 -10.65 12.13 10.95
C TYR A 103 -9.51 12.85 11.66
N ASP A 104 -9.75 13.25 12.90
CA ASP A 104 -8.71 13.84 13.74
C ASP A 104 -7.69 12.78 14.15
N GLU A 105 -6.45 12.98 13.73
CA GLU A 105 -5.34 12.06 14.03
C GLU A 105 -5.20 11.79 15.51
N SER A 106 -5.28 12.84 16.36
CA SER A 106 -5.06 12.72 17.79
C SER A 106 -6.17 11.90 18.44
N ALA A 107 -7.42 12.11 18.01
CA ALA A 107 -8.57 11.37 18.52
C ALA A 107 -8.51 9.89 18.10
N VAL A 108 -8.12 9.59 16.86
CA VAL A 108 -7.97 8.20 16.38
C VAL A 108 -6.82 7.51 17.10
N ARG A 109 -5.67 8.15 17.29
CA ARG A 109 -4.54 7.60 18.04
C ARG A 109 -4.90 7.28 19.48
N GLU A 110 -5.67 8.16 20.12
CA GLU A 110 -6.15 7.94 21.48
C GLU A 110 -7.14 6.77 21.54
N LEU A 111 -8.01 6.63 20.55
CA LEU A 111 -8.90 5.47 20.43
C LEU A 111 -8.10 4.16 20.31
N LEU A 112 -7.11 4.10 19.44
CA LEU A 112 -6.25 2.92 19.28
C LEU A 112 -5.54 2.58 20.59
N ARG A 113 -4.98 3.58 21.28
CA ARG A 113 -4.31 3.38 22.56
C ARG A 113 -5.26 2.86 23.63
N SER A 114 -6.48 3.40 23.72
CA SER A 114 -7.49 2.97 24.69
C SER A 114 -8.05 1.59 24.42
N ALA A 115 -8.02 1.16 23.15
CA ALA A 115 -8.45 -0.15 22.68
C ALA A 115 -7.33 -1.21 22.73
N ASP A 116 -6.14 -0.86 23.21
CA ASP A 116 -4.93 -1.71 23.21
C ASP A 116 -4.57 -2.23 21.80
N LEU A 117 -4.76 -1.38 20.79
CA LEU A 117 -4.46 -1.67 19.40
C LEU A 117 -3.12 -1.05 18.99
N PRO A 118 -2.37 -1.70 18.10
CA PRO A 118 -1.13 -1.15 17.60
C PRO A 118 -1.35 0.14 16.81
N LEU A 119 -0.37 1.03 16.82
CA LEU A 119 -0.34 2.19 15.94
C LEU A 119 0.75 1.99 14.89
N TRP A 120 0.34 1.90 13.64
CA TRP A 120 1.26 1.89 12.52
C TRP A 120 1.36 3.30 11.93
N THR A 121 2.54 3.89 12.03
CA THR A 121 2.78 5.27 11.58
C THR A 121 2.59 5.42 10.07
N ALA A 122 2.46 6.68 9.60
CA ALA A 122 2.30 6.99 8.18
C ALA A 122 3.56 6.67 7.33
N ASN A 123 4.70 6.45 7.98
CA ASN A 123 5.95 6.06 7.33
C ASN A 123 5.93 4.56 7.02
N ARG A 124 5.49 4.20 5.81
CA ARG A 124 5.29 2.81 5.40
C ARG A 124 6.15 2.48 4.19
N PRO A 125 6.72 1.26 4.13
CA PRO A 125 7.45 0.83 2.95
C PRO A 125 6.51 0.74 1.75
N ARG A 126 6.99 1.14 0.58
CA ARG A 126 6.30 0.82 -0.68
C ARG A 126 6.41 -0.66 -0.95
N VAL A 127 5.33 -1.27 -1.38
CA VAL A 127 5.30 -2.69 -1.73
C VAL A 127 5.17 -2.82 -3.24
N LEU A 128 6.21 -3.36 -3.87
CA LEU A 128 6.18 -3.73 -5.30
C LEU A 128 5.59 -5.13 -5.44
N ALA A 129 4.42 -5.23 -6.07
CA ALA A 129 3.73 -6.51 -6.23
C ALA A 129 3.90 -7.09 -7.64
N TRP A 130 4.64 -8.18 -7.75
CA TRP A 130 4.71 -9.02 -8.93
C TRP A 130 3.62 -10.09 -8.86
N LEU A 131 2.58 -9.95 -9.67
CA LEU A 131 1.45 -10.89 -9.70
C LEU A 131 1.37 -11.60 -11.03
N VAL A 132 1.41 -12.93 -11.00
CA VAL A 132 1.25 -13.79 -12.19
C VAL A 132 -0.06 -14.53 -12.11
N ILE A 133 -0.80 -14.51 -13.21
CA ILE A 133 -2.03 -15.28 -13.41
C ILE A 133 -1.70 -16.48 -14.31
N SER A 134 -2.28 -17.62 -13.99
CA SER A 134 -2.25 -18.83 -14.82
C SER A 134 -3.68 -19.26 -15.13
N ASP A 135 -4.06 -19.16 -16.38
CA ASP A 135 -5.37 -19.51 -16.91
C ASP A 135 -5.26 -20.33 -18.20
N THR A 136 -6.30 -20.34 -19.04
CA THR A 136 -6.33 -21.04 -20.32
C THR A 136 -5.35 -20.51 -21.35
N ASP A 137 -5.00 -19.23 -21.27
CA ASP A 137 -4.08 -18.56 -22.21
C ASP A 137 -2.62 -18.70 -21.77
N GLY A 138 -2.40 -19.31 -20.59
CA GLY A 138 -1.09 -19.58 -20.06
C GLY A 138 -0.75 -18.73 -18.83
N ARG A 139 0.55 -18.39 -18.70
CA ARG A 139 1.03 -17.56 -17.59
C ARG A 139 1.39 -16.18 -18.09
N HIS A 140 0.79 -15.17 -17.49
CA HIS A 140 1.03 -13.77 -17.80
C HIS A 140 1.03 -12.93 -16.52
N PHE A 141 1.67 -11.75 -16.56
CA PHE A 141 1.59 -10.80 -15.45
C PHE A 141 0.23 -10.15 -15.41
N ALA A 142 -0.30 -9.96 -14.20
CA ALA A 142 -1.51 -9.17 -14.02
C ALA A 142 -1.24 -7.70 -14.40
N SER A 143 -2.09 -7.13 -15.23
CA SER A 143 -2.02 -5.74 -15.66
C SER A 143 -3.39 -5.08 -15.65
N ALA A 144 -3.41 -3.73 -15.58
CA ALA A 144 -4.66 -2.99 -15.65
C ALA A 144 -5.41 -3.19 -16.98
N ALA A 145 -4.69 -3.48 -18.07
CA ALA A 145 -5.26 -3.67 -19.40
C ALA A 145 -5.87 -5.08 -19.59
N GLU A 146 -5.18 -6.12 -19.11
CA GLU A 146 -5.59 -7.52 -19.37
C GLU A 146 -6.42 -8.12 -18.24
N THR A 147 -6.18 -7.67 -17.00
CA THR A 147 -6.82 -8.21 -15.79
C THR A 147 -7.31 -7.10 -14.85
N PRO A 148 -8.19 -6.20 -15.33
CA PRO A 148 -8.59 -5.01 -14.57
C PRO A 148 -9.27 -5.32 -13.24
N GLU A 149 -9.98 -6.44 -13.13
CA GLU A 149 -10.64 -6.85 -11.88
C GLU A 149 -9.63 -7.25 -10.80
N VAL A 150 -8.62 -8.01 -11.19
CA VAL A 150 -7.55 -8.44 -10.26
C VAL A 150 -6.72 -7.24 -9.83
N HIS A 151 -6.39 -6.36 -10.77
CA HIS A 151 -5.67 -5.12 -10.50
C HIS A 151 -6.42 -4.26 -9.48
N ARG A 152 -7.72 -4.01 -9.71
CA ARG A 152 -8.57 -3.23 -8.80
C ARG A 152 -8.71 -3.89 -7.43
N ALA A 153 -8.89 -5.21 -7.37
CA ALA A 153 -8.98 -5.93 -6.10
C ALA A 153 -7.69 -5.82 -5.28
N LEU A 154 -6.53 -5.85 -5.96
CA LEU A 154 -5.24 -5.66 -5.32
C LEU A 154 -5.10 -4.23 -4.77
N GLU A 155 -5.38 -3.20 -5.58
CA GLU A 155 -5.36 -1.79 -5.15
C GLU A 155 -6.27 -1.56 -3.95
N GLN A 156 -7.51 -2.04 -3.99
CA GLN A 156 -8.46 -1.93 -2.88
C GLN A 156 -7.96 -2.60 -1.60
N SER A 157 -7.33 -3.78 -1.73
CA SER A 157 -6.79 -4.51 -0.59
C SER A 157 -5.63 -3.78 0.09
N PHE A 158 -4.81 -3.09 -0.70
CA PHE A 158 -3.70 -2.27 -0.21
C PHE A 158 -4.21 -0.96 0.39
N ASP A 159 -5.15 -0.27 -0.28
CA ASP A 159 -5.76 0.97 0.22
C ASP A 159 -6.47 0.75 1.55
N LEU A 160 -7.22 -0.36 1.68
CA LEU A 160 -7.90 -0.72 2.93
C LEU A 160 -6.93 -0.79 4.12
N ARG A 161 -5.69 -1.20 3.90
CA ARG A 161 -4.64 -1.29 4.92
C ARG A 161 -3.74 -0.06 4.96
N GLY A 162 -3.96 0.89 4.04
CA GLY A 162 -3.12 2.08 3.89
C GLY A 162 -1.68 1.74 3.51
N LEU A 163 -1.46 0.70 2.72
CA LEU A 163 -0.16 0.31 2.20
C LEU A 163 0.08 0.94 0.83
N PRO A 164 1.23 1.60 0.60
CA PRO A 164 1.59 2.09 -0.72
C PRO A 164 1.86 0.91 -1.67
N LEU A 165 0.97 0.70 -2.63
CA LEU A 165 1.16 -0.29 -3.68
C LEU A 165 1.91 0.32 -4.86
N GLN A 166 2.91 -0.39 -5.35
CA GLN A 166 3.53 -0.17 -6.63
C GLN A 166 3.38 -1.43 -7.48
N LEU A 167 3.01 -1.25 -8.75
CA LEU A 167 2.99 -2.35 -9.70
C LEU A 167 4.15 -2.20 -10.69
N PRO A 168 4.71 -3.32 -11.21
CA PRO A 168 5.73 -3.25 -12.24
C PRO A 168 5.15 -2.62 -13.51
N LEU A 169 6.00 -1.93 -14.27
CA LEU A 169 5.62 -1.28 -15.52
C LEU A 169 5.34 -2.28 -16.64
N LEU A 170 5.86 -3.51 -16.51
CA LEU A 170 5.76 -4.60 -17.47
C LEU A 170 6.26 -4.20 -18.88
N ASP A 171 7.24 -3.30 -18.91
CA ASP A 171 7.88 -2.83 -20.12
C ASP A 171 8.98 -3.79 -20.63
N ILE A 172 9.69 -3.38 -21.68
CA ILE A 172 10.78 -4.19 -22.28
C ILE A 172 11.89 -4.47 -21.26
N GLU A 173 12.16 -3.54 -20.34
CA GLU A 173 13.18 -3.72 -19.31
C GLU A 173 12.76 -4.77 -18.28
N ASP A 174 11.51 -4.77 -17.84
CA ASP A 174 10.97 -5.81 -16.95
C ASP A 174 10.98 -7.17 -17.67
N ALA A 175 10.53 -7.21 -18.91
CA ALA A 175 10.50 -8.45 -19.71
C ALA A 175 11.91 -9.04 -19.93
N ALA A 176 12.95 -8.20 -20.00
CA ALA A 176 14.34 -8.65 -20.11
C ALA A 176 14.89 -9.21 -18.78
N ARG A 177 14.30 -8.85 -17.64
CA ARG A 177 14.79 -9.23 -16.30
C ARG A 177 14.07 -10.44 -15.72
N ILE A 178 12.77 -10.59 -16.01
CA ILE A 178 11.96 -11.67 -15.46
C ILE A 178 10.82 -12.05 -16.40
N SER A 179 10.63 -13.35 -16.61
CA SER A 179 9.49 -13.89 -17.33
C SER A 179 8.34 -14.26 -16.37
N PRO A 180 7.07 -14.32 -16.85
CA PRO A 180 5.96 -14.82 -16.03
C PRO A 180 6.21 -16.22 -15.46
N GLY A 181 6.89 -17.09 -16.23
CA GLY A 181 7.23 -18.44 -15.78
C GLY A 181 8.24 -18.47 -14.63
N GLU A 182 9.19 -17.53 -14.59
CA GLU A 182 10.15 -17.39 -13.49
C GLU A 182 9.49 -16.77 -12.25
N ALA A 183 8.69 -15.74 -12.42
CA ALA A 183 7.94 -15.13 -11.33
C ALA A 183 6.94 -16.13 -10.70
N TRP A 184 6.30 -16.97 -11.52
CA TRP A 184 5.42 -18.04 -11.05
C TRP A 184 6.11 -19.02 -10.09
N ARG A 185 7.38 -19.32 -10.29
CA ARG A 185 8.16 -20.17 -9.38
C ARG A 185 8.53 -19.49 -8.07
N GLN A 186 8.22 -18.21 -7.94
CA GLN A 186 8.51 -17.37 -6.78
C GLN A 186 10.00 -17.42 -6.36
N SER A 187 10.90 -17.45 -7.36
CA SER A 187 12.34 -17.40 -7.15
C SER A 187 12.74 -16.05 -6.57
N SER A 188 13.07 -16.01 -5.28
CA SER A 188 13.42 -14.77 -4.58
C SER A 188 14.53 -14.00 -5.29
N GLY A 189 15.63 -14.68 -5.67
CA GLY A 189 16.75 -14.00 -6.33
C GLY A 189 16.40 -13.41 -7.71
N ALA A 190 15.50 -14.02 -8.49
CA ALA A 190 15.07 -13.46 -9.77
C ALA A 190 14.16 -12.25 -9.57
N LEU A 191 13.20 -12.36 -8.65
CA LEU A 191 12.26 -11.29 -8.32
C LEU A 191 12.98 -10.08 -7.71
N LEU A 192 13.89 -10.28 -6.76
CA LEU A 192 14.64 -9.17 -6.15
C LEU A 192 15.49 -8.45 -7.20
N ARG A 193 16.23 -9.17 -8.07
CA ARG A 193 16.99 -8.53 -9.16
C ARG A 193 16.10 -7.77 -10.14
N ALA A 194 14.92 -8.28 -10.49
CA ALA A 194 13.98 -7.57 -11.34
C ALA A 194 13.44 -6.30 -10.67
N SER A 195 13.36 -6.31 -9.35
CA SER A 195 12.83 -5.20 -8.54
C SER A 195 13.84 -4.07 -8.30
N GLU A 196 15.14 -4.28 -8.50
CA GLU A 196 16.20 -3.29 -8.22
C GLU A 196 15.95 -1.91 -8.89
N ARG A 197 15.38 -1.90 -10.09
CA ARG A 197 15.07 -0.64 -10.81
C ARG A 197 13.99 0.23 -10.12
N TYR A 198 13.19 -0.37 -9.25
CA TYR A 198 12.11 0.31 -8.53
C TYR A 198 12.57 0.98 -7.23
N GLY A 199 13.84 0.83 -6.88
CA GLY A 199 14.47 1.43 -5.71
C GLY A 199 14.15 0.67 -4.42
N ASP A 200 14.02 1.43 -3.32
CA ASP A 200 13.77 0.87 -2.00
C ASP A 200 12.28 0.49 -1.86
N VAL A 201 11.99 -0.79 -2.05
CA VAL A 201 10.65 -1.38 -2.02
C VAL A 201 10.68 -2.74 -1.32
N GLU A 202 9.61 -3.05 -0.60
CA GLU A 202 9.32 -4.43 -0.19
C GLU A 202 8.76 -5.20 -1.39
N VAL A 203 9.24 -6.41 -1.65
CA VAL A 203 8.81 -7.17 -2.82
C VAL A 203 7.79 -8.23 -2.43
N LEU A 204 6.58 -8.09 -2.95
CA LEU A 204 5.51 -9.07 -2.82
C LEU A 204 5.39 -9.89 -4.10
N SER A 205 5.51 -11.19 -4.00
CA SER A 205 5.25 -12.12 -5.10
C SER A 205 3.89 -12.77 -4.92
N GLY A 206 3.04 -12.66 -5.93
CA GLY A 206 1.74 -13.31 -6.00
C GLY A 206 1.64 -14.23 -7.21
N ARG A 207 0.97 -15.37 -7.03
CA ARG A 207 0.56 -16.24 -8.13
C ARG A 207 -0.89 -16.65 -7.94
N VAL A 208 -1.67 -16.57 -9.01
CA VAL A 208 -3.08 -16.90 -9.00
C VAL A 208 -3.38 -17.88 -10.13
N ALA A 209 -3.99 -19.01 -9.80
CA ALA A 209 -4.46 -19.99 -10.75
C ALA A 209 -5.99 -19.90 -10.90
N VAL A 210 -6.46 -19.89 -12.13
CA VAL A 210 -7.88 -20.04 -12.45
C VAL A 210 -8.16 -21.51 -12.69
N LEU A 211 -8.92 -22.12 -11.77
CA LEU A 211 -9.28 -23.53 -11.82
C LEU A 211 -10.53 -23.75 -12.68
N SER A 212 -10.73 -24.99 -13.13
CA SER A 212 -11.98 -25.42 -13.78
C SER A 212 -13.18 -25.08 -12.90
N GLY A 213 -14.20 -24.44 -13.50
CA GLY A 213 -15.37 -23.93 -12.77
C GLY A 213 -15.22 -22.51 -12.24
N GLY A 214 -14.21 -21.75 -12.69
CA GLY A 214 -14.06 -20.31 -12.41
C GLY A 214 -13.57 -19.98 -10.99
N ARG A 215 -13.08 -20.98 -10.25
CA ARG A 215 -12.47 -20.72 -8.93
C ARG A 215 -11.05 -20.20 -9.08
N TRP A 216 -10.73 -19.23 -8.25
CA TRP A 216 -9.41 -18.61 -8.16
C TRP A 216 -8.69 -19.11 -6.91
N VAL A 217 -7.44 -19.50 -7.06
CA VAL A 217 -6.58 -19.91 -5.96
C VAL A 217 -5.30 -19.09 -6.04
N GLY A 218 -5.00 -18.37 -4.98
CA GLY A 218 -3.83 -17.50 -4.90
C GLY A 218 -2.85 -17.91 -3.80
N GLU A 219 -1.58 -17.67 -4.05
CA GLU A 219 -0.50 -17.80 -3.08
C GLU A 219 0.36 -16.54 -3.11
N TRP A 220 0.70 -16.04 -1.94
CA TRP A 220 1.45 -14.80 -1.77
C TRP A 220 2.68 -15.02 -0.91
N ARG A 221 3.75 -14.35 -1.26
CA ARG A 221 5.01 -14.39 -0.52
C ARG A 221 5.63 -13.00 -0.47
N LEU A 222 5.83 -12.46 0.73
CA LEU A 222 6.71 -11.32 0.94
C LEU A 222 8.15 -11.82 0.90
N LEU A 223 9.01 -11.15 0.15
CA LEU A 223 10.41 -11.55 -0.01
C LEU A 223 11.28 -10.71 0.92
N ASP A 224 12.10 -11.38 1.70
CA ASP A 224 13.13 -10.73 2.51
C ASP A 224 14.30 -10.31 1.62
N ASN A 225 14.79 -9.07 1.80
CA ASN A 225 15.98 -8.53 1.14
C ASN A 225 17.27 -9.05 1.78
#